data_c21027a85efa7f15d4e68978d81ab730
#
_entry.id   c21027a85efa7f15d4e68978d81ab730
#
_cell.length_a   1.000
_cell.length_b   1.000
_cell.length_c   1.000
_cell.angle_alpha   90.00
_cell.angle_beta   90.00
_cell.angle_gamma   90.00
#
_symmetry.space_group_name_H-M   'P 1'
#
loop_
_entity.id
_entity.type
_entity.pdbx_description
1 polymer ?
#
loop_
_entity_poly.entity_id
_entity_poly.type
_entity_poly.pdbx_seq_one_letter_code
_entity_poly.pdbx_strand_id
1 'polypeptide(L)'
;GITQSYCLSTVAKMLQLSPRKFIQWLATNHYIFKRQSQSAWEAYQSHINSNLLIHRMVRIEHTSGEVSFEMQVRVTDKGINHFTQVLD
;
A
#
# COMPACT_ATOMS: atom_id res chain seq x y z
N GLY A 1 -19.04 7.50 4.18
CA GLY A 1 -18.37 7.03 5.35
C GLY A 1 -16.87 6.96 5.15
N ILE A 2 -16.17 6.72 6.24
CA ILE A 2 -14.71 6.61 6.17
C ILE A 2 -14.35 5.20 5.70
N THR A 3 -13.67 5.11 4.58
CA THR A 3 -13.17 3.84 4.09
C THR A 3 -11.98 3.42 4.95
N GLN A 4 -12.10 2.27 5.60
CA GLN A 4 -11.01 1.74 6.39
C GLN A 4 -9.93 1.17 5.47
N SER A 5 -8.67 1.40 5.82
CA SER A 5 -7.55 0.96 5.02
C SER A 5 -6.41 0.49 5.91
N TYR A 6 -5.52 -0.30 5.33
CA TYR A 6 -4.44 -0.96 6.06
C TYR A 6 -3.14 -0.83 5.27
N CYS A 7 -2.03 -0.70 5.98
CA CYS A 7 -0.73 -0.63 5.32
C CYS A 7 -0.35 -2.01 4.76
N LEU A 8 0.58 -2.01 3.81
CA LEU A 8 0.94 -3.23 3.09
C LEU A 8 1.45 -4.34 4.03
N SER A 9 2.25 -3.98 5.02
CA SER A 9 2.78 -4.97 5.95
C SER A 9 1.68 -5.61 6.81
N THR A 10 0.68 -4.81 7.21
CA THR A 10 -0.45 -5.33 7.95
C THR A 10 -1.27 -6.31 7.11
N VAL A 11 -1.51 -5.97 5.85
CA VAL A 11 -2.26 -6.85 4.95
C VAL A 11 -1.49 -8.14 4.71
N ALA A 12 -0.17 -8.06 4.56
CA ALA A 12 0.65 -9.25 4.41
C ALA A 12 0.47 -10.21 5.59
N LYS A 13 0.47 -9.67 6.81
CA LYS A 13 0.23 -10.48 8.00
C LYS A 13 -1.16 -11.10 8.00
N MET A 14 -2.16 -10.34 7.60
CA MET A 14 -3.54 -10.84 7.51
C MET A 14 -3.65 -12.00 6.53
N LEU A 15 -2.87 -11.97 5.45
CA LEU A 15 -2.84 -13.01 4.43
C LEU A 15 -1.82 -14.10 4.74
N GLN A 16 -1.15 -14.03 5.88
CA GLN A 16 -0.12 -14.98 6.31
C GLN A 16 1.06 -15.04 5.35
N LEU A 17 1.43 -13.88 4.82
CA LEU A 17 2.55 -13.74 3.90
C LEU A 17 3.64 -12.86 4.51
N SER A 18 4.88 -13.06 4.05
CA SER A 18 5.95 -12.16 4.38
C SER A 18 5.68 -10.79 3.73
N PRO A 19 5.83 -9.67 4.48
CA PRO A 19 5.61 -8.34 3.88
C PRO A 19 6.46 -8.11 2.64
N ARG A 20 7.71 -8.56 2.66
CA ARG A 20 8.63 -8.41 1.53
C ARG A 20 8.12 -9.14 0.29
N LYS A 21 7.66 -10.38 0.48
CA LYS A 21 7.13 -11.19 -0.64
C LYS A 21 5.84 -10.60 -1.18
N PHE A 22 4.97 -10.13 -0.29
CA PHE A 22 3.70 -9.53 -0.71
C PHE A 22 3.94 -8.25 -1.51
N ILE A 23 4.83 -7.38 -1.03
CA ILE A 23 5.15 -6.14 -1.74
C ILE A 23 5.76 -6.46 -3.11
N GLN A 24 6.66 -7.43 -3.16
CA GLN A 24 7.28 -7.84 -4.42
C GLN A 24 6.23 -8.38 -5.40
N TRP A 25 5.29 -9.17 -4.89
CA TRP A 25 4.19 -9.70 -5.71
C TRP A 25 3.34 -8.57 -6.27
N LEU A 26 3.01 -7.58 -5.44
CA LEU A 26 2.23 -6.43 -5.90
C LEU A 26 2.95 -5.66 -7.00
N ALA A 27 4.25 -5.47 -6.85
CA ALA A 27 5.05 -4.77 -7.85
C ALA A 27 5.13 -5.58 -9.15
N THR A 28 5.35 -6.87 -9.04
CA THR A 28 5.44 -7.76 -10.20
C THR A 28 4.13 -7.82 -10.99
N ASN A 29 3.00 -7.74 -10.30
CA ASN A 29 1.69 -7.83 -10.92
C ASN A 29 1.07 -6.45 -11.22
N HIS A 30 1.89 -5.40 -11.19
CA HIS A 30 1.48 -4.05 -11.59
C HIS A 30 0.37 -3.46 -10.73
N TYR A 31 0.40 -3.74 -9.44
CA TYR A 31 -0.48 -3.06 -8.48
C TYR A 31 0.18 -1.81 -7.91
N ILE A 32 1.50 -1.87 -7.68
CA ILE A 32 2.27 -0.75 -7.14
C ILE A 32 3.55 -0.57 -7.96
N PHE A 33 4.14 0.62 -7.86
CA PHE A 33 5.38 0.93 -8.57
C PHE A 33 6.18 1.97 -7.78
N LYS A 34 7.43 2.13 -8.16
CA LYS A 34 8.30 3.21 -7.67
C LYS A 34 8.80 4.00 -8.86
N ARG A 35 8.79 5.33 -8.74
CA ARG A 35 9.34 6.19 -9.77
C ARG A 35 10.86 6.13 -9.79
N GLN A 36 11.46 6.00 -8.60
CA GLN A 36 12.90 5.86 -8.43
C GLN A 36 13.12 4.86 -7.30
N SER A 37 14.33 4.25 -7.28
CA SER A 37 14.63 3.20 -6.31
C SER A 37 14.50 3.64 -4.85
N GLN A 38 14.65 4.93 -4.57
CA GLN A 38 14.57 5.47 -3.21
C GLN A 38 13.25 6.15 -2.90
N SER A 39 12.32 6.16 -3.85
CA SER A 39 11.03 6.79 -3.61
C SER A 39 10.07 5.83 -2.92
N ALA A 40 8.99 6.39 -2.38
CA ALA A 40 7.93 5.59 -1.79
C ALA A 40 7.15 4.84 -2.86
N TRP A 41 6.53 3.72 -2.48
CA TRP A 41 5.64 2.99 -3.37
C TRP A 41 4.41 3.82 -3.71
N GLU A 42 3.94 3.68 -4.93
CA GLU A 42 2.71 4.33 -5.41
C GLU A 42 1.83 3.26 -6.04
N ALA A 43 0.52 3.45 -5.93
CA ALA A 43 -0.44 2.56 -6.56
C ALA A 43 -0.77 3.05 -7.98
N TYR A 44 -0.97 2.11 -8.89
CA TYR A 44 -1.45 2.46 -10.22
C TYR A 44 -2.86 3.05 -10.13
N GLN A 45 -3.13 4.05 -10.96
CA GLN A 45 -4.40 4.77 -10.92
C GLN A 45 -5.60 3.83 -11.14
N SER A 46 -5.44 2.81 -11.98
CA SER A 46 -6.51 1.87 -12.25
C SER A 46 -6.99 1.16 -10.98
N HIS A 47 -6.07 0.83 -10.09
CA HIS A 47 -6.43 0.16 -8.83
C HIS A 47 -6.99 1.13 -7.80
N ILE A 48 -6.60 2.40 -7.88
CA ILE A 48 -7.23 3.45 -7.07
C ILE A 48 -8.66 3.66 -7.53
N ASN A 49 -8.89 3.73 -8.84
CA ASN A 49 -10.22 3.88 -9.40
C ASN A 49 -11.13 2.70 -9.05
N SER A 50 -10.56 1.51 -8.92
CA SER A 50 -11.31 0.30 -8.53
C SER A 50 -11.50 0.20 -7.02
N ASN A 51 -10.98 1.14 -6.25
CA ASN A 51 -11.06 1.18 -4.78
C ASN A 51 -10.37 -0.02 -4.10
N LEU A 52 -9.39 -0.63 -4.77
CA LEU A 52 -8.59 -1.69 -4.16
C LEU A 52 -7.47 -1.09 -3.31
N LEU A 53 -6.88 -0.01 -3.78
CA LEU A 53 -5.78 0.68 -3.13
C LEU A 53 -6.12 2.17 -3.00
N ILE A 54 -5.54 2.81 -1.99
CA ILE A 54 -5.64 4.26 -1.82
C ILE A 54 -4.28 4.80 -1.42
N HIS A 55 -4.11 6.11 -1.60
CA HIS A 55 -2.95 6.83 -1.08
C HIS A 55 -3.38 7.61 0.16
N ARG A 56 -2.52 7.57 1.17
CA ARG A 56 -2.74 8.37 2.38
C ARG A 56 -1.50 9.18 2.68
N MET A 57 -1.70 10.46 2.99
CA MET A 57 -0.60 11.32 3.39
C MET A 57 -0.26 11.05 4.85
N VAL A 58 1.01 10.76 5.12
CA VAL A 58 1.50 10.49 6.47
C VAL A 58 2.45 11.61 6.87
N ARG A 59 2.22 12.17 8.06
CA ARG A 59 3.09 13.19 8.64
C ARG A 59 4.23 12.50 9.38
N ILE A 60 5.46 12.90 9.07
CA ILE A 60 6.65 12.33 9.69
C ILE A 60 7.38 13.44 10.42
N GLU A 61 7.58 13.26 11.73
CA GLU A 61 8.36 14.17 12.53
C GLU A 61 9.78 13.63 12.67
N HIS A 62 10.75 14.47 12.34
CA HIS A 62 12.17 14.12 12.45
C HIS A 62 12.74 14.60 13.78
N THR A 63 13.80 13.95 14.23
CA THR A 63 14.46 14.31 15.49
C THR A 63 15.01 15.73 15.47
N SER A 64 15.28 16.27 14.29
CA SER A 64 15.73 17.64 14.11
C SER A 64 14.65 18.69 14.30
N GLY A 65 13.39 18.27 14.48
CA GLY A 65 12.24 19.15 14.59
C GLY A 65 11.55 19.44 13.27
N GLU A 66 12.13 18.97 12.16
CA GLU A 66 11.50 19.14 10.86
C GLU A 66 10.32 18.20 10.70
N VAL A 67 9.35 18.64 9.90
CA VAL A 67 8.17 17.84 9.57
C VAL A 67 8.14 17.63 8.06
N SER A 68 7.96 16.39 7.65
CA SER A 68 7.77 16.07 6.24
C SER A 68 6.49 15.26 6.07
N PHE A 69 6.01 15.20 4.83
CA PHE A 69 4.82 14.41 4.49
C PHE A 69 5.20 13.41 3.42
N GLU A 70 4.77 12.17 3.61
CA GLU A 70 5.00 11.11 2.62
C GLU A 70 3.68 10.47 2.25
N MET A 71 3.58 10.08 0.98
CA MET A 71 2.42 9.36 0.50
C MET A 71 2.62 7.87 0.77
N GLN A 72 1.63 7.24 1.38
CA GLN A 72 1.66 5.83 1.72
C GLN A 72 0.56 5.11 0.95
N VAL A 73 0.91 3.98 0.31
CA VAL A 73 -0.09 3.11 -0.30
C VAL A 73 -0.74 2.28 0.79
N ARG A 74 -2.07 2.22 0.75
CA ARG A 74 -2.84 1.43 1.70
C ARG A 74 -3.87 0.60 0.94
N VAL A 75 -4.26 -0.53 1.54
CA VAL A 75 -5.20 -1.47 0.95
C VAL A 75 -6.55 -1.29 1.63
N THR A 76 -7.60 -1.18 0.85
CA THR A 76 -8.97 -1.08 1.37
C THR A 76 -9.50 -2.46 1.75
N ASP A 77 -10.65 -2.50 2.44
CA ASP A 77 -11.33 -3.78 2.72
C ASP A 77 -11.65 -4.52 1.44
N LYS A 78 -12.07 -3.79 0.40
CA LYS A 78 -12.32 -4.39 -0.91
C LYS A 78 -11.04 -4.97 -1.49
N GLY A 79 -9.91 -4.26 -1.32
CA GLY A 79 -8.62 -4.75 -1.77
C GLY A 79 -8.18 -6.01 -1.06
N ILE A 80 -8.37 -6.08 0.25
CA ILE A 80 -8.04 -7.28 1.02
C ILE A 80 -8.84 -8.47 0.53
N ASN A 81 -10.14 -8.28 0.31
CA ASN A 81 -10.99 -9.33 -0.22
C ASN A 81 -10.52 -9.81 -1.59
N HIS A 82 -10.14 -8.86 -2.45
CA HIS A 82 -9.59 -9.17 -3.77
C HIS A 82 -8.31 -10.00 -3.67
N PHE A 83 -7.35 -9.57 -2.85
CA PHE A 83 -6.08 -10.27 -2.72
C PHE A 83 -6.23 -11.63 -2.06
N THR A 84 -7.17 -11.77 -1.13
CA THR A 84 -7.47 -13.06 -0.54
C THR A 84 -7.89 -14.07 -1.60
N GLN A 85 -8.69 -13.65 -2.56
CA GLN A 85 -9.15 -14.52 -3.64
C GLN A 85 -8.05 -14.82 -4.65
N VAL A 86 -7.25 -13.82 -5.00
CA VAL A 86 -6.23 -13.95 -6.03
C VAL A 86 -5.04 -14.77 -5.54
N LEU A 87 -4.68 -14.63 -4.27
CA LEU A 87 -3.51 -15.28 -3.68
C LEU A 87 -3.83 -16.64 -3.06
N ASP A 88 -5.07 -17.00 -3.03
CA ASP A 88 -5.51 -18.25 -2.43
C ASP A 88 -5.20 -19.47 -3.32
#